data_c7b9093a633e6515310324e94136ed47
#
_entry.id   c7b9093a633e6515310324e94136ed47
#
_cell.length_a   1.000
_cell.length_b   1.000
_cell.length_c   1.000
_cell.angle_alpha   90.00
_cell.angle_beta   90.00
_cell.angle_gamma   90.00
#
_symmetry.space_group_name_H-M   'P 1'
#
loop_
_entity.id
_entity.type
_entity.pdbx_description
1 polymer ?
#
loop_
_entity_poly.entity_id
_entity_poly.type
_entity_poly.pdbx_seq_one_letter_code
_entity_poly.pdbx_strand_id
1 'polypeptide(L)'
;DGGKETAVQRVSQTQPIENNNIELAYKTAKAGEFLGKKLIYLEAGSGANQHVSLEMIRFVSQNIHIPLIVGGGIRSMKTIQEVYEAGADLVVIGTAFENDSNFFSL
;
A
#
# COMPACT_ATOMS: atom_id res chain seq x y z
N ASP A 1 -15.09 -6.92 -16.92
CA ASP A 1 -13.95 -7.74 -17.33
C ASP A 1 -14.40 -9.08 -17.93
N GLY A 2 -15.65 -9.18 -18.26
CA GLY A 2 -16.16 -10.40 -18.83
C GLY A 2 -16.07 -11.60 -17.90
N GLY A 3 -16.11 -11.35 -16.62
CA GLY A 3 -16.03 -12.40 -15.62
C GLY A 3 -14.62 -12.74 -15.19
N LYS A 4 -13.63 -12.06 -15.72
CA LYS A 4 -12.25 -12.30 -15.29
C LYS A 4 -12.02 -11.71 -13.91
N GLU A 5 -11.39 -12.47 -13.05
CA GLU A 5 -10.98 -11.95 -11.76
C GLU A 5 -9.65 -11.24 -11.88
N THR A 6 -9.53 -10.11 -11.21
CA THR A 6 -8.24 -9.47 -11.10
C THR A 6 -7.40 -10.19 -10.05
N ALA A 7 -6.10 -10.28 -10.29
CA ALA A 7 -5.18 -10.91 -9.34
C ALA A 7 -4.90 -10.03 -8.13
N VAL A 8 -5.35 -8.78 -8.16
CA VAL A 8 -4.97 -7.76 -7.17
C VAL A 8 -6.20 -7.33 -6.39
N GLN A 9 -6.11 -7.30 -5.06
CA GLN A 9 -7.11 -6.65 -4.23
C GLN A 9 -6.57 -5.27 -3.87
N ARG A 10 -7.26 -4.23 -4.34
CA ARG A 10 -6.88 -2.84 -4.02
C ARG A 10 -7.59 -2.36 -2.77
N VAL A 11 -6.82 -1.76 -1.88
CA VAL A 11 -7.34 -1.13 -0.67
C VAL A 11 -6.90 0.32 -0.70
N SER A 12 -7.82 1.22 -1.02
CA SER A 12 -7.51 2.64 -1.20
C SER A 12 -7.88 3.44 0.03
N GLN A 13 -7.00 4.31 0.46
CA GLN A 13 -7.20 5.18 1.62
C GLN A 13 -7.06 6.63 1.16
N THR A 14 -8.16 7.37 1.18
CA THR A 14 -8.16 8.76 0.72
C THR A 14 -8.31 9.77 1.85
N GLN A 15 -8.52 9.30 3.07
CA GLN A 15 -8.71 10.14 4.25
C GLN A 15 -7.62 9.86 5.28
N PRO A 16 -7.41 10.76 6.23
CA PRO A 16 -6.50 10.48 7.34
C PRO A 16 -6.84 9.14 7.98
N ILE A 17 -5.80 8.40 8.30
CA ILE A 17 -5.98 7.05 8.79
C ILE A 17 -6.29 7.05 10.27
N GLU A 18 -7.39 6.43 10.63
CA GLU A 18 -7.80 6.23 12.00
C GLU A 18 -7.76 4.73 12.31
N ASN A 19 -7.85 4.39 13.59
CA ASN A 19 -7.76 2.99 14.01
C ASN A 19 -8.80 2.09 13.33
N ASN A 20 -10.01 2.60 13.14
CA ASN A 20 -11.06 1.82 12.47
C ASN A 20 -10.72 1.58 11.00
N ASN A 21 -9.97 2.49 10.37
CA ASN A 21 -9.55 2.31 8.97
C ASN A 21 -8.48 1.23 8.84
N ILE A 22 -7.62 1.10 9.85
CA ILE A 22 -6.62 0.03 9.87
C ILE A 22 -7.33 -1.32 9.93
N GLU A 23 -8.32 -1.45 10.78
CA GLU A 23 -9.08 -2.69 10.88
C GLU A 23 -9.83 -3.00 9.59
N LEU A 24 -10.43 -1.97 8.97
CA LEU A 24 -11.12 -2.16 7.70
C LEU A 24 -10.16 -2.61 6.60
N ALA A 25 -8.97 -2.00 6.55
CA ALA A 25 -7.97 -2.39 5.57
C ALA A 25 -7.56 -3.85 5.73
N TYR A 26 -7.34 -4.27 6.97
CA TYR A 26 -7.01 -5.66 7.27
C TYR A 26 -8.14 -6.60 6.81
N LYS A 27 -9.37 -6.28 7.14
CA LYS A 27 -10.51 -7.12 6.77
C LYS A 27 -10.64 -7.25 5.26
N THR A 28 -10.45 -6.14 4.55
CA THR A 28 -10.52 -6.13 3.09
C THR A 28 -9.39 -6.96 2.49
N ALA A 29 -8.18 -6.80 3.00
CA ALA A 29 -7.03 -7.57 2.52
C ALA A 29 -7.22 -9.05 2.78
N LYS A 30 -7.70 -9.40 3.96
CA LYS A 30 -7.92 -10.80 4.32
C LYS A 30 -9.02 -11.43 3.48
N ALA A 31 -10.09 -10.68 3.21
CA ALA A 31 -11.14 -11.15 2.32
C ALA A 31 -10.59 -11.41 0.91
N GLY A 32 -9.72 -10.52 0.42
CA GLY A 32 -9.06 -10.73 -0.87
C GLY A 32 -8.26 -12.02 -0.90
N GLU A 33 -7.49 -12.27 0.15
CA GLU A 33 -6.71 -13.50 0.25
C GLU A 33 -7.62 -14.73 0.21
N PHE A 34 -8.71 -14.71 0.99
CA PHE A 34 -9.69 -15.80 0.97
C PHE A 34 -10.29 -16.01 -0.41
N LEU A 35 -10.49 -14.94 -1.16
CA LEU A 35 -11.06 -15.03 -2.50
C LEU A 35 -10.04 -15.44 -3.56
N GLY A 36 -8.81 -15.72 -3.14
CA GLY A 36 -7.80 -16.22 -4.06
C GLY A 36 -7.02 -15.15 -4.80
N LYS A 37 -7.06 -13.89 -4.33
CA LYS A 37 -6.24 -12.84 -4.93
C LYS A 37 -4.77 -13.19 -4.75
N LYS A 38 -3.93 -12.76 -5.69
CA LYS A 38 -2.52 -13.09 -5.70
C LYS A 38 -1.66 -12.07 -4.96
N LEU A 39 -2.17 -10.87 -4.78
CA LEU A 39 -1.46 -9.83 -4.02
C LEU A 39 -2.44 -8.77 -3.54
N ILE A 40 -1.98 -7.98 -2.58
CA ILE A 40 -2.75 -6.86 -2.03
C ILE A 40 -2.00 -5.57 -2.37
N TYR A 41 -2.74 -4.56 -2.79
CA TYR A 41 -2.18 -3.24 -3.05
C TYR A 41 -2.83 -2.25 -2.09
N LEU A 42 -2.05 -1.74 -1.13
CA LEU A 42 -2.47 -0.65 -0.26
C LEU A 42 -2.03 0.66 -0.89
N GLU A 43 -2.98 1.54 -1.18
CA GLU A 43 -2.62 2.82 -1.77
C GLU A 43 -3.29 3.98 -1.04
N ALA A 44 -2.56 5.06 -0.93
CA ALA A 44 -3.02 6.26 -0.22
C ALA A 44 -3.85 7.17 -1.12
N GLY A 45 -4.22 6.72 -2.28
CA GLY A 45 -4.99 7.52 -3.21
C GLY A 45 -4.10 8.41 -4.07
N SER A 46 -4.58 8.71 -5.26
CA SER A 46 -3.86 9.55 -6.21
C SER A 46 -3.74 10.97 -5.67
N GLY A 47 -2.53 11.51 -5.66
CA GLY A 47 -2.30 12.87 -5.19
C GLY A 47 -2.33 13.04 -3.68
N ALA A 48 -2.33 11.95 -2.92
CA ALA A 48 -2.34 12.02 -1.47
C ALA A 48 -1.11 12.75 -0.95
N ASN A 49 -1.31 13.56 0.10
CA ASN A 49 -0.21 14.26 0.76
C ASN A 49 0.59 13.34 1.67
N GLN A 50 0.00 12.25 2.09
CA GLN A 50 0.63 11.31 2.99
C GLN A 50 0.53 9.91 2.42
N HIS A 51 1.55 9.10 2.69
CA HIS A 51 1.53 7.69 2.32
C HIS A 51 0.67 6.91 3.31
N VAL A 52 0.40 5.65 3.00
CA VAL A 52 -0.28 4.73 3.93
C VAL A 52 0.54 4.65 5.21
N SER A 53 -0.11 4.65 6.38
CA SER A 53 0.61 4.67 7.64
C SER A 53 1.43 3.39 7.83
N LEU A 54 2.57 3.54 8.50
CA LEU A 54 3.42 2.40 8.78
C LEU A 54 2.72 1.38 9.67
N GLU A 55 1.86 1.87 10.57
CA GLU A 55 1.08 0.99 11.44
C GLU A 55 0.13 0.11 10.64
N MET A 56 -0.56 0.70 9.66
CA MET A 56 -1.44 -0.06 8.78
C MET A 56 -0.66 -1.11 7.99
N ILE A 57 0.49 -0.72 7.44
CA ILE A 57 1.31 -1.63 6.66
C ILE A 57 1.73 -2.82 7.54
N ARG A 58 2.20 -2.55 8.75
CA ARG A 58 2.60 -3.63 9.68
C ARG A 58 1.43 -4.55 9.98
N PHE A 59 0.28 -3.96 10.29
CA PHE A 59 -0.88 -4.76 10.69
C PHE A 59 -1.33 -5.67 9.55
N VAL A 60 -1.44 -5.12 8.36
CA VAL A 60 -1.86 -5.90 7.20
C VAL A 60 -0.81 -6.96 6.86
N SER A 61 0.47 -6.57 6.81
CA SER A 61 1.52 -7.50 6.40
C SER A 61 1.66 -8.68 7.36
N GLN A 62 1.38 -8.47 8.64
CA GLN A 62 1.46 -9.53 9.62
C GLN A 62 0.30 -10.51 9.54
N ASN A 63 -0.76 -10.14 8.84
CA ASN A 63 -2.00 -10.91 8.84
C ASN A 63 -2.39 -11.48 7.49
N ILE A 64 -1.58 -11.28 6.47
CA ILE A 64 -1.80 -11.88 5.15
C ILE A 64 -0.59 -12.73 4.77
N HIS A 65 -0.81 -13.66 3.84
CA HIS A 65 0.23 -14.59 3.38
C HIS A 65 0.57 -14.38 1.90
N ILE A 66 0.06 -13.35 1.29
CA ILE A 66 0.34 -13.02 -0.11
C ILE A 66 1.09 -11.68 -0.15
N PRO A 67 1.79 -11.38 -1.26
CA PRO A 67 2.59 -10.16 -1.34
C PRO A 67 1.78 -8.90 -1.11
N LEU A 68 2.41 -7.92 -0.46
CA LEU A 68 1.84 -6.63 -0.15
C LEU A 68 2.60 -5.55 -0.91
N ILE A 69 1.88 -4.81 -1.75
CA ILE A 69 2.42 -3.66 -2.49
C ILE A 69 1.86 -2.41 -1.85
N VAL A 70 2.69 -1.40 -1.66
CA VAL A 70 2.29 -0.13 -1.06
C VAL A 70 2.65 1.01 -2.00
N GLY A 71 1.74 1.94 -2.19
CA GLY A 71 1.99 3.10 -3.04
C GLY A 71 1.17 4.30 -2.65
N GLY A 72 1.46 5.44 -3.28
CA GLY A 72 0.78 6.69 -3.05
C GLY A 72 1.42 7.51 -1.94
N GLY A 73 1.69 8.77 -2.21
CA GLY A 73 2.20 9.71 -1.22
C GLY A 73 3.62 9.49 -0.75
N ILE A 74 4.37 8.62 -1.41
CA ILE A 74 5.76 8.34 -1.02
C ILE A 74 6.67 9.33 -1.76
N ARG A 75 7.45 10.08 -1.00
CA ARG A 75 8.20 11.21 -1.53
C ARG A 75 9.69 11.23 -1.17
N SER A 76 10.20 10.19 -0.56
CA SER A 76 11.63 10.16 -0.20
C SER A 76 12.13 8.72 -0.07
N MET A 77 13.44 8.59 -0.20
CA MET A 77 14.09 7.28 0.01
C MET A 77 13.92 6.80 1.44
N LYS A 78 13.93 7.73 2.39
CA LYS A 78 13.71 7.38 3.79
C LYS A 78 12.35 6.72 3.97
N THR A 79 11.32 7.29 3.37
CA THR A 79 9.97 6.72 3.47
C THR A 79 9.89 5.36 2.81
N ILE A 80 10.54 5.19 1.67
CA ILE A 80 10.58 3.89 0.99
C ILE A 80 11.17 2.84 1.93
N GLN A 81 12.27 3.18 2.59
CA GLN A 81 12.93 2.26 3.52
C GLN A 81 12.01 1.91 4.69
N GLU A 82 11.35 2.92 5.26
CA GLU A 82 10.42 2.70 6.37
C GLU A 82 9.26 1.81 5.97
N VAL A 83 8.74 1.99 4.77
CA VAL A 83 7.63 1.20 4.27
C VAL A 83 8.05 -0.27 4.10
N TYR A 84 9.24 -0.52 3.57
CA TYR A 84 9.76 -1.87 3.48
C TYR A 84 9.96 -2.49 4.86
N GLU A 85 10.49 -1.73 5.80
CA GLU A 85 10.70 -2.21 7.16
C GLU A 85 9.38 -2.53 7.85
N ALA A 86 8.33 -1.83 7.48
CA ALA A 86 7.00 -2.09 8.05
C ALA A 86 6.36 -3.37 7.48
N GLY A 87 6.87 -3.89 6.38
CA GLY A 87 6.42 -5.18 5.87
C GLY A 87 6.01 -5.22 4.41
N ALA A 88 6.12 -4.11 3.68
CA ALA A 88 5.79 -4.12 2.26
C ALA A 88 6.80 -4.99 1.49
N ASP A 89 6.28 -5.70 0.50
CA ASP A 89 7.13 -6.49 -0.39
C ASP A 89 7.55 -5.69 -1.61
N LEU A 90 6.77 -4.68 -1.98
CA LEU A 90 7.06 -3.82 -3.11
C LEU A 90 6.50 -2.43 -2.84
N VAL A 91 7.20 -1.40 -3.32
CA VAL A 91 6.78 -0.01 -3.16
C VAL A 91 6.68 0.66 -4.52
N VAL A 92 5.59 1.39 -4.74
CA VAL A 92 5.34 2.12 -5.98
C VAL A 92 5.45 3.61 -5.71
N ILE A 93 6.23 4.32 -6.50
CA ILE A 93 6.57 5.73 -6.23
C ILE A 93 6.13 6.75 -7.30
N GLY A 94 5.61 6.43 -8.34
CA GLY A 94 4.98 7.29 -9.36
C GLY A 94 5.42 8.76 -9.41
N THR A 95 4.49 9.64 -9.09
CA THR A 95 4.63 11.09 -9.30
C THR A 95 5.82 11.73 -8.61
N ALA A 96 6.19 11.25 -7.44
CA ALA A 96 7.31 11.83 -6.69
C ALA A 96 8.61 11.69 -7.48
N PHE A 97 8.80 10.55 -8.11
CA PHE A 97 9.98 10.32 -8.94
C PHE A 97 9.97 11.21 -10.19
N GLU A 98 8.81 11.35 -10.80
CA GLU A 98 8.68 12.16 -12.03
C GLU A 98 8.95 13.62 -11.79
N ASN A 99 8.61 14.15 -10.61
CA ASN A 99 8.71 15.56 -10.30
C ASN A 99 10.03 15.95 -9.65
N ASP A 100 10.83 15.00 -9.24
CA ASP A 100 12.08 15.28 -8.55
C ASP A 100 13.18 14.35 -9.05
N SER A 101 14.02 14.86 -9.93
CA SER A 101 15.11 14.06 -10.49
C SER A 101 16.14 13.67 -9.44
N ASN A 102 16.11 14.33 -8.28
CA ASN A 102 17.02 14.02 -7.18
C ASN A 102 16.41 13.08 -6.16
N PHE A 103 15.24 12.52 -6.47
CA PHE A 103 14.51 11.66 -5.53
C PHE A 103 15.39 10.55 -4.95
N PHE A 104 16.22 9.95 -5.78
CA PHE A 104 17.10 8.84 -5.37
C PHE A 104 18.49 9.29 -4.95
N SER A 105 18.75 10.58 -4.91
CA SER A 105 20.03 11.08 -4.42
C SER A 105 20.05 11.02 -2.89
N LEU A 106 21.12 10.51 -2.35
CA LEU A 106 21.29 10.39 -0.91
C LEU A 106 22.28 11.41 -0.37
#